data_69938699da9c2f402fd072aaf3cbae56
#
_entry.id   69938699da9c2f402fd072aaf3cbae56
#
_cell.length_a   1.000
_cell.length_b   1.000
_cell.length_c   1.000
_cell.angle_alpha   90.00
_cell.angle_beta   90.00
_cell.angle_gamma   90.00
#
_symmetry.space_group_name_H-M   'P 1'
#
loop_
_entity.id
_entity.type
_entity.pdbx_description
1 polymer ?
#
loop_
_entity_poly.entity_id
_entity_poly.type
_entity_poly.pdbx_seq_one_letter_code
_entity_poly.pdbx_strand_id
1 'polypeptide(L)'
;MTEPEKIINVGFGINLKTYEGEKLYDNDLLLIVLRQYNAKVKGLDLLVEALSIVRKQCPNVRLAVVGNEQYKGVDGVDCYVDAPREKTIELFRRATLYVMPSRNEPNGMTYLEALCYKTPFVALNRFATPEFSGNGKWSFLCEKENAHQLADIIIDAMSDKARLKVMGELGQQYVKDTFRWEKVVDKMCSAMKNYKR
;
A
#
# COMPACT_ATOMS: atom_id res chain seq x y z
N MET A 1 28.93 -5.55 -21.07
CA MET A 1 27.76 -4.68 -20.83
C MET A 1 26.60 -5.21 -21.64
N THR A 2 25.46 -5.42 -21.02
CA THR A 2 24.25 -5.90 -21.73
C THR A 2 23.65 -4.73 -22.50
N GLU A 3 23.35 -4.91 -23.76
CA GLU A 3 22.68 -3.89 -24.58
C GLU A 3 21.28 -3.66 -24.03
N PRO A 4 20.86 -2.41 -23.74
CA PRO A 4 19.55 -2.11 -23.15
C PRO A 4 18.36 -2.71 -23.90
N GLU A 5 18.48 -2.83 -25.21
CA GLU A 5 17.47 -3.41 -26.13
C GLU A 5 17.25 -4.92 -25.91
N LYS A 6 18.18 -5.60 -25.22
CA LYS A 6 18.07 -7.02 -24.86
C LYS A 6 17.43 -7.25 -23.50
N ILE A 7 17.06 -6.18 -22.79
CA ILE A 7 16.41 -6.26 -21.48
C ILE A 7 14.92 -5.99 -21.66
N ILE A 8 14.10 -6.98 -21.35
CA ILE A 8 12.64 -6.84 -21.41
C ILE A 8 12.09 -6.96 -20.00
N ASN A 9 11.45 -5.90 -19.53
CA ASN A 9 10.74 -5.91 -18.24
C ASN A 9 9.38 -6.62 -18.43
N VAL A 10 9.28 -7.82 -17.91
CA VAL A 10 8.03 -8.60 -17.90
C VAL A 10 7.18 -8.39 -16.65
N GLY A 11 7.73 -7.69 -15.65
CA GLY A 11 7.09 -7.47 -14.35
C GLY A 11 7.09 -8.71 -13.45
N PHE A 12 6.17 -8.74 -12.50
CA PHE A 12 5.94 -9.89 -11.61
C PHE A 12 4.43 -10.14 -11.48
N GLY A 13 4.06 -11.35 -11.06
CA GLY A 13 2.67 -11.75 -10.90
C GLY A 13 2.24 -11.83 -9.43
N ILE A 14 0.95 -11.60 -9.20
CA ILE A 14 0.28 -11.81 -7.92
C ILE A 14 -0.75 -12.92 -8.08
N ASN A 15 -0.82 -13.83 -7.10
CA ASN A 15 -1.89 -14.82 -7.02
C ASN A 15 -3.16 -14.16 -6.46
N LEU A 16 -4.00 -13.66 -7.34
CA LEU A 16 -5.22 -12.93 -6.95
C LEU A 16 -6.20 -13.76 -6.14
N LYS A 17 -6.23 -15.10 -6.29
CA LYS A 17 -7.07 -16.00 -5.48
C LYS A 17 -6.76 -15.92 -3.99
N THR A 18 -5.55 -15.48 -3.63
CA THR A 18 -5.15 -15.29 -2.24
C THR A 18 -5.78 -14.04 -1.60
N TYR A 19 -6.33 -13.13 -2.41
CA TYR A 19 -6.86 -11.83 -2.00
C TYR A 19 -8.37 -11.71 -2.25
N GLU A 20 -9.08 -12.83 -2.17
CA GLU A 20 -10.53 -12.87 -2.25
C GLU A 20 -11.17 -12.41 -0.93
N GLY A 21 -12.33 -11.80 -1.02
CA GLY A 21 -13.13 -11.36 0.11
C GLY A 21 -13.67 -9.95 -0.04
N GLU A 22 -14.80 -9.70 0.60
CA GLU A 22 -15.45 -8.40 0.57
C GLU A 22 -14.71 -7.36 1.41
N LYS A 23 -14.75 -6.11 0.98
CA LYS A 23 -14.28 -4.96 1.74
C LYS A 23 -15.21 -4.71 2.93
N LEU A 24 -14.66 -4.61 4.15
CA LEU A 24 -15.45 -4.48 5.38
C LEU A 24 -15.61 -3.05 5.89
N TYR A 25 -14.93 -2.09 5.33
CA TYR A 25 -14.94 -0.66 5.66
C TYR A 25 -15.07 -0.34 7.17
N ASP A 26 -13.92 -0.23 7.83
CA ASP A 26 -13.80 0.43 9.12
C ASP A 26 -13.40 1.89 8.87
N ASN A 27 -14.31 2.82 9.04
CA ASN A 27 -14.15 4.18 8.54
C ASN A 27 -12.98 4.96 9.13
N ASP A 28 -12.40 4.51 10.23
CA ASP A 28 -11.36 5.25 10.96
C ASP A 28 -10.08 4.43 11.19
N LEU A 29 -9.89 3.37 10.39
CA LEU A 29 -8.72 2.49 10.52
C LEU A 29 -7.66 2.78 9.46
N LEU A 30 -6.47 3.18 9.89
CA LEU A 30 -5.24 3.16 9.11
C LEU A 30 -4.50 1.84 9.34
N LEU A 31 -3.76 1.37 8.33
CA LEU A 31 -2.99 0.13 8.41
C LEU A 31 -1.56 0.34 7.89
N ILE A 32 -0.58 -0.23 8.59
CA ILE A 32 0.77 -0.47 8.10
C ILE A 32 1.19 -1.92 8.37
N VAL A 33 1.88 -2.57 7.40
CA VAL A 33 2.37 -3.95 7.51
C VAL A 33 3.87 -3.99 7.27
N LEU A 34 4.65 -4.40 8.27
CA LEU A 34 6.11 -4.25 8.30
C LEU A 34 6.89 -5.53 7.99
N ARG A 35 6.29 -6.72 8.09
CA ARG A 35 6.88 -8.01 7.71
C ARG A 35 8.38 -8.15 8.07
N GLN A 36 8.78 -7.99 9.33
CA GLN A 36 10.17 -8.11 9.82
C GLN A 36 11.18 -7.08 9.27
N TYR A 37 10.75 -6.02 8.60
CA TYR A 37 11.64 -4.96 8.13
C TYR A 37 11.87 -3.90 9.22
N ASN A 38 13.00 -3.20 9.08
CA ASN A 38 13.29 -2.04 9.92
C ASN A 38 12.13 -1.02 9.85
N ALA A 39 11.45 -0.80 10.98
CA ALA A 39 10.29 0.06 11.09
C ALA A 39 10.57 1.50 10.63
N LYS A 40 11.78 2.01 10.91
CA LYS A 40 12.23 3.35 10.50
C LYS A 40 12.37 3.45 8.97
N VAL A 41 12.89 2.41 8.31
CA VAL A 41 12.99 2.39 6.83
C VAL A 41 11.59 2.42 6.21
N LYS A 42 10.61 1.75 6.83
CA LYS A 42 9.21 1.74 6.37
C LYS A 42 8.42 2.98 6.78
N GLY A 43 9.03 3.91 7.55
CA GLY A 43 8.45 5.18 7.91
C GLY A 43 7.40 5.09 9.04
N LEU A 44 7.47 4.05 9.90
CA LEU A 44 6.55 3.93 11.04
C LEU A 44 6.67 5.12 11.99
N ASP A 45 7.88 5.61 12.23
CA ASP A 45 8.15 6.81 13.03
C ASP A 45 7.42 8.04 12.47
N LEU A 46 7.55 8.27 11.16
CA LEU A 46 6.86 9.37 10.46
C LEU A 46 5.34 9.23 10.52
N LEU A 47 4.83 7.99 10.37
CA LEU A 47 3.39 7.73 10.43
C LEU A 47 2.82 7.95 11.83
N VAL A 48 3.52 7.54 12.88
CA VAL A 48 3.05 7.75 14.28
C VAL A 48 3.07 9.24 14.65
N GLU A 49 4.09 9.98 14.19
CA GLU A 49 4.10 11.44 14.33
C GLU A 49 2.92 12.08 13.59
N ALA A 50 2.67 11.70 12.33
CA ALA A 50 1.51 12.17 11.57
C ALA A 50 0.17 11.80 12.23
N LEU A 51 0.05 10.59 12.79
CA LEU A 51 -1.15 10.15 13.51
C LEU A 51 -1.51 11.11 14.66
N SER A 52 -0.52 11.58 15.40
CA SER A 52 -0.74 12.54 16.50
C SER A 52 -1.36 13.85 16.01
N ILE A 53 -1.05 14.27 14.79
CA ILE A 53 -1.61 15.45 14.13
C ILE A 53 -3.02 15.14 13.61
N VAL A 54 -3.20 14.02 12.92
CA VAL A 54 -4.49 13.56 12.38
C VAL A 54 -5.53 13.49 13.50
N ARG A 55 -5.19 12.89 14.65
CA ARG A 55 -6.11 12.69 15.76
C ARG A 55 -6.59 13.97 16.44
N LYS A 56 -5.92 15.11 16.26
CA LYS A 56 -6.42 16.43 16.71
C LYS A 56 -7.69 16.86 15.95
N GLN A 57 -7.85 16.43 14.69
CA GLN A 57 -9.02 16.74 13.88
C GLN A 57 -9.96 15.54 13.72
N CYS A 58 -9.42 14.33 13.76
CA CYS A 58 -10.14 13.07 13.59
C CYS A 58 -9.85 12.14 14.78
N PRO A 59 -10.41 12.39 15.99
CA PRO A 59 -9.99 11.72 17.22
C PRO A 59 -10.23 10.21 17.25
N ASN A 60 -11.16 9.70 16.44
CA ASN A 60 -11.49 8.28 16.36
C ASN A 60 -10.52 7.47 15.47
N VAL A 61 -9.64 8.13 14.73
CA VAL A 61 -8.69 7.44 13.85
C VAL A 61 -7.72 6.60 14.65
N ARG A 62 -7.59 5.33 14.25
CA ARG A 62 -6.68 4.35 14.82
C ARG A 62 -5.70 3.84 13.77
N LEU A 63 -4.52 3.41 14.22
CA LEU A 63 -3.48 2.81 13.39
C LEU A 63 -3.26 1.35 13.83
N ALA A 64 -3.52 0.40 12.94
CA ALA A 64 -3.09 -0.97 13.10
C ALA A 64 -1.66 -1.13 12.56
N VAL A 65 -0.75 -1.58 13.40
CA VAL A 65 0.64 -1.88 13.06
C VAL A 65 0.84 -3.38 13.09
N VAL A 66 1.12 -4.00 11.95
CA VAL A 66 1.39 -5.44 11.86
C VAL A 66 2.89 -5.69 11.75
N GLY A 67 3.40 -6.61 12.58
CA GLY A 67 4.80 -7.04 12.58
C GLY A 67 5.76 -6.16 13.37
N ASN A 68 5.24 -5.26 14.23
CA ASN A 68 6.08 -4.42 15.09
C ASN A 68 5.33 -3.96 16.35
N GLU A 69 6.03 -3.83 17.48
CA GLU A 69 5.46 -3.38 18.76
C GLU A 69 6.11 -2.12 19.34
N GLN A 70 7.01 -1.49 18.59
CA GLN A 70 7.77 -0.31 19.08
C GLN A 70 6.88 0.79 19.66
N TYR A 71 5.66 0.92 19.17
CA TYR A 71 4.70 1.96 19.58
C TYR A 71 3.50 1.37 20.36
N LYS A 72 3.67 0.19 20.96
CA LYS A 72 2.66 -0.40 21.85
C LYS A 72 2.39 0.51 23.05
N GLY A 73 1.11 0.79 23.30
CA GLY A 73 0.68 1.70 24.37
C GLY A 73 0.60 3.18 23.98
N VAL A 74 0.97 3.54 22.74
CA VAL A 74 0.70 4.87 22.21
C VAL A 74 -0.79 4.98 21.89
N ASP A 75 -1.40 6.09 22.28
CA ASP A 75 -2.84 6.30 22.06
C ASP A 75 -3.20 6.26 20.57
N GLY A 76 -4.23 5.48 20.25
CA GLY A 76 -4.69 5.24 18.87
C GLY A 76 -3.85 4.25 18.07
N VAL A 77 -2.85 3.57 18.68
CA VAL A 77 -2.01 2.57 18.00
C VAL A 77 -2.28 1.17 18.53
N ASP A 78 -2.68 0.26 17.64
CA ASP A 78 -2.88 -1.17 17.91
C ASP A 78 -1.75 -1.98 17.24
N CYS A 79 -0.93 -2.66 18.03
CA CYS A 79 0.19 -3.47 17.55
C CYS A 79 -0.16 -4.95 17.50
N TYR A 80 0.11 -5.60 16.35
CA TYR A 80 -0.10 -7.01 16.07
C TYR A 80 1.24 -7.65 15.66
N VAL A 81 2.02 -8.12 16.64
CA VAL A 81 3.41 -8.58 16.42
C VAL A 81 3.43 -9.86 15.61
N ASP A 82 2.76 -10.90 16.11
CA ASP A 82 2.72 -12.23 15.50
C ASP A 82 1.36 -12.50 14.86
N ALA A 83 0.83 -11.51 14.14
CA ALA A 83 -0.46 -11.64 13.49
C ALA A 83 -0.45 -12.78 12.47
N PRO A 84 -1.32 -13.78 12.59
CA PRO A 84 -1.48 -14.78 11.55
C PRO A 84 -1.96 -14.12 10.25
N ARG A 85 -1.78 -14.82 9.14
CA ARG A 85 -2.12 -14.30 7.81
C ARG A 85 -3.59 -13.85 7.73
N GLU A 86 -4.49 -14.61 8.31
CA GLU A 86 -5.93 -14.34 8.34
C GLU A 86 -6.23 -13.00 9.03
N LYS A 87 -5.52 -12.69 10.12
CA LYS A 87 -5.68 -11.39 10.81
C LYS A 87 -5.14 -10.24 9.97
N THR A 88 -4.02 -10.44 9.29
CA THR A 88 -3.49 -9.43 8.36
C THR A 88 -4.45 -9.16 7.21
N ILE A 89 -5.06 -10.21 6.64
CA ILE A 89 -6.10 -10.10 5.61
C ILE A 89 -7.32 -9.34 6.14
N GLU A 90 -7.82 -9.69 7.33
CA GLU A 90 -8.92 -8.98 7.97
C GLU A 90 -8.62 -7.48 8.09
N LEU A 91 -7.41 -7.13 8.56
CA LEU A 91 -6.99 -5.73 8.70
C LEU A 91 -6.96 -4.99 7.35
N PHE A 92 -6.43 -5.59 6.29
CA PHE A 92 -6.50 -5.01 4.95
C PHE A 92 -7.94 -4.79 4.47
N ARG A 93 -8.83 -5.74 4.73
CA ARG A 93 -10.25 -5.62 4.37
C ARG A 93 -10.98 -4.52 5.14
N ARG A 94 -10.58 -4.28 6.39
CA ARG A 94 -11.17 -3.25 7.27
C ARG A 94 -10.58 -1.87 7.02
N ALA A 95 -9.29 -1.78 6.75
CA ALA A 95 -8.57 -0.50 6.68
C ALA A 95 -9.20 0.48 5.69
N THR A 96 -9.36 1.71 6.10
CA THR A 96 -9.78 2.82 5.23
C THR A 96 -8.64 3.23 4.30
N LEU A 97 -7.44 3.31 4.85
CA LEU A 97 -6.20 3.62 4.13
C LEU A 97 -5.08 2.68 4.58
N TYR A 98 -4.27 2.26 3.63
CA TYR A 98 -2.97 1.66 3.89
C TYR A 98 -1.91 2.77 3.84
N VAL A 99 -1.20 3.02 4.94
CA VAL A 99 -0.24 4.12 5.00
C VAL A 99 1.15 3.58 5.30
N MET A 100 2.04 3.63 4.31
CA MET A 100 3.42 3.22 4.49
C MET A 100 4.35 4.24 3.80
N PRO A 101 4.78 5.29 4.51
CA PRO A 101 5.67 6.32 3.96
C PRO A 101 7.11 5.83 3.95
N SER A 102 7.35 4.75 3.19
CA SER A 102 8.64 4.05 3.16
C SER A 102 9.73 4.91 2.54
N ARG A 103 10.88 4.95 3.20
CA ARG A 103 12.10 5.64 2.74
C ARG A 103 12.82 4.84 1.66
N ASN A 104 12.59 3.53 1.62
CA ASN A 104 13.15 2.64 0.60
C ASN A 104 12.17 1.48 0.33
N GLU A 105 11.56 1.49 -0.84
CA GLU A 105 10.56 0.49 -1.26
C GLU A 105 10.73 0.10 -2.73
N PRO A 106 11.63 -0.82 -3.03
CA PRO A 106 11.90 -1.20 -4.41
C PRO A 106 10.76 -1.99 -5.07
N ASN A 107 9.98 -2.75 -4.30
CA ASN A 107 9.01 -3.71 -4.84
C ASN A 107 7.54 -3.41 -4.49
N GLY A 108 7.27 -2.86 -3.33
CA GLY A 108 5.95 -2.38 -2.94
C GLY A 108 4.81 -3.41 -2.88
N MET A 109 5.10 -4.69 -2.63
CA MET A 109 4.08 -5.75 -2.62
C MET A 109 2.89 -5.44 -1.70
N THR A 110 3.14 -4.85 -0.54
CA THR A 110 2.07 -4.52 0.42
C THR A 110 1.14 -3.41 -0.06
N TYR A 111 1.61 -2.50 -0.93
CA TYR A 111 0.73 -1.54 -1.60
C TYR A 111 -0.23 -2.25 -2.57
N LEU A 112 0.28 -3.22 -3.34
CA LEU A 112 -0.57 -4.00 -4.24
C LEU A 112 -1.53 -4.92 -3.48
N GLU A 113 -1.09 -5.48 -2.33
CA GLU A 113 -1.97 -6.22 -1.42
C GLU A 113 -3.13 -5.33 -0.92
N ALA A 114 -2.84 -4.08 -0.53
CA ALA A 114 -3.88 -3.13 -0.14
C ALA A 114 -4.88 -2.86 -1.28
N LEU A 115 -4.40 -2.62 -2.50
CA LEU A 115 -5.24 -2.41 -3.66
C LEU A 115 -6.08 -3.66 -4.01
N CYS A 116 -5.56 -4.87 -3.80
CA CYS A 116 -6.37 -6.10 -3.96
C CYS A 116 -7.63 -6.08 -3.09
N TYR A 117 -7.56 -5.45 -1.91
CA TYR A 117 -8.70 -5.29 -1.00
C TYR A 117 -9.42 -3.94 -1.15
N LYS A 118 -9.29 -3.25 -2.28
CA LYS A 118 -9.89 -1.93 -2.53
C LYS A 118 -9.52 -0.90 -1.47
N THR A 119 -8.31 -0.98 -0.94
CA THR A 119 -7.77 -0.05 0.06
C THR A 119 -6.76 0.85 -0.61
N PRO A 120 -7.09 2.13 -0.89
CA PRO A 120 -6.12 3.09 -1.36
C PRO A 120 -4.95 3.22 -0.38
N PHE A 121 -3.77 3.55 -0.88
CA PHE A 121 -2.62 3.75 -0.02
C PHE A 121 -2.14 5.21 0.00
N VAL A 122 -1.38 5.56 1.04
CA VAL A 122 -0.58 6.79 1.12
C VAL A 122 0.88 6.39 1.22
N ALA A 123 1.72 6.92 0.34
CA ALA A 123 3.15 6.63 0.27
C ALA A 123 3.97 7.88 -0.04
N LEU A 124 5.29 7.83 0.18
CA LEU A 124 6.18 8.85 -0.36
C LEU A 124 6.27 8.73 -1.89
N ASN A 125 6.33 9.87 -2.59
CA ASN A 125 6.44 9.92 -4.07
C ASN A 125 7.86 9.55 -4.53
N ARG A 126 8.20 8.27 -4.44
CA ARG A 126 9.53 7.76 -4.82
C ARG A 126 9.51 6.27 -5.16
N PHE A 127 10.52 5.81 -5.88
CA PHE A 127 10.66 4.41 -6.31
C PHE A 127 9.46 3.90 -7.11
N ALA A 128 8.84 2.80 -6.70
CA ALA A 128 7.71 2.17 -7.39
C ALA A 128 6.34 2.81 -7.07
N THR A 129 6.25 3.69 -6.07
CA THR A 129 4.96 4.21 -5.59
C THR A 129 4.21 5.08 -6.60
N PRO A 130 4.87 5.91 -7.46
CA PRO A 130 4.16 6.62 -8.54
C PRO A 130 3.44 5.67 -9.50
N GLU A 131 4.13 4.61 -9.95
CA GLU A 131 3.53 3.60 -10.85
C GLU A 131 2.35 2.89 -10.18
N PHE A 132 2.53 2.43 -8.94
CA PHE A 132 1.50 1.67 -8.21
C PHE A 132 0.30 2.52 -7.81
N SER A 133 0.46 3.84 -7.67
CA SER A 133 -0.63 4.78 -7.41
C SER A 133 -1.36 5.25 -8.66
N GLY A 134 -0.85 4.89 -9.86
CA GLY A 134 -1.28 5.46 -11.13
C GLY A 134 -1.02 6.95 -11.21
N ASN A 135 0.10 7.41 -10.67
CA ASN A 135 0.43 8.82 -10.51
C ASN A 135 -0.68 9.58 -9.75
N GLY A 136 -1.18 8.99 -8.68
CA GLY A 136 -2.20 9.59 -7.81
C GLY A 136 -3.66 9.32 -8.21
N LYS A 137 -3.93 8.49 -9.23
CA LYS A 137 -5.30 8.21 -9.68
C LYS A 137 -6.12 7.37 -8.68
N TRP A 138 -5.49 6.42 -8.01
CA TRP A 138 -6.17 5.50 -7.09
C TRP A 138 -5.48 5.35 -5.73
N SER A 139 -4.47 6.19 -5.45
CA SER A 139 -3.79 6.29 -4.16
C SER A 139 -3.15 7.66 -4.03
N PHE A 140 -2.58 7.98 -2.88
CA PHE A 140 -2.06 9.30 -2.56
C PHE A 140 -0.54 9.28 -2.46
N LEU A 141 0.10 10.34 -2.93
CA LEU A 141 1.54 10.51 -2.89
C LEU A 141 1.92 11.72 -2.04
N CYS A 142 2.83 11.51 -1.10
CA CYS A 142 3.41 12.53 -0.25
C CYS A 142 4.78 12.93 -0.82
N GLU A 143 4.93 14.19 -1.20
CA GLU A 143 6.15 14.67 -1.86
C GLU A 143 7.34 14.81 -0.91
N LYS A 144 7.05 15.14 0.34
CA LYS A 144 8.08 15.38 1.36
C LYS A 144 8.01 14.35 2.46
N GLU A 145 9.15 13.97 2.98
CA GLU A 145 9.27 13.16 4.19
C GLU A 145 8.99 14.06 5.42
N ASN A 146 7.72 14.40 5.63
CA ASN A 146 7.27 15.35 6.63
C ASN A 146 5.92 14.91 7.22
N ALA A 147 5.85 14.85 8.55
CA ALA A 147 4.67 14.38 9.26
C ALA A 147 3.43 15.28 9.07
N HIS A 148 3.59 16.60 8.93
CA HIS A 148 2.48 17.52 8.68
C HIS A 148 1.88 17.27 7.31
N GLN A 149 2.71 17.18 6.24
CA GLN A 149 2.21 16.89 4.91
C GLN A 149 1.53 15.52 4.83
N LEU A 150 2.10 14.51 5.50
CA LEU A 150 1.49 13.18 5.57
C LEU A 150 0.14 13.23 6.29
N ALA A 151 0.05 13.96 7.39
CA ALA A 151 -1.19 14.15 8.14
C ALA A 151 -2.26 14.86 7.30
N ASP A 152 -1.90 15.94 6.61
CA ASP A 152 -2.81 16.69 5.74
C ASP A 152 -3.41 15.81 4.65
N ILE A 153 -2.57 14.96 4.00
CA ILE A 153 -3.03 14.00 2.99
C ILE A 153 -3.98 12.96 3.61
N ILE A 154 -3.67 12.44 4.80
CA ILE A 154 -4.54 11.47 5.49
C ILE A 154 -5.89 12.12 5.82
N ILE A 155 -5.90 13.34 6.37
CA ILE A 155 -7.12 14.08 6.72
C ILE A 155 -7.96 14.35 5.47
N ASP A 156 -7.36 14.86 4.39
CA ASP A 156 -8.04 15.07 3.10
C ASP A 156 -8.65 13.77 2.57
N ALA A 157 -7.86 12.70 2.54
CA ALA A 157 -8.34 11.39 2.07
C ALA A 157 -9.52 10.88 2.90
N MET A 158 -9.46 11.02 4.23
CA MET A 158 -10.50 10.53 5.12
C MET A 158 -11.76 11.39 5.13
N SER A 159 -11.71 12.62 4.65
CA SER A 159 -12.87 13.52 4.56
C SER A 159 -13.87 13.09 3.47
N ASP A 160 -13.43 12.32 2.46
CA ASP A 160 -14.29 11.89 1.34
C ASP A 160 -14.25 10.35 1.15
N LYS A 161 -15.12 9.65 1.87
CA LYS A 161 -15.25 8.18 1.80
C LYS A 161 -15.76 7.70 0.44
N ALA A 162 -16.56 8.48 -0.27
CA ALA A 162 -17.05 8.13 -1.60
C ALA A 162 -15.89 8.13 -2.60
N ARG A 163 -15.03 9.13 -2.55
CA ARG A 163 -13.77 9.20 -3.32
C ARG A 163 -12.89 7.99 -3.04
N LEU A 164 -12.68 7.64 -1.77
CA LEU A 164 -11.87 6.47 -1.40
C LEU A 164 -12.41 5.16 -1.96
N LYS A 165 -13.73 4.99 -1.97
CA LYS A 165 -14.37 3.80 -2.56
C LYS A 165 -14.08 3.70 -4.05
N VAL A 166 -14.27 4.77 -4.80
CA VAL A 166 -13.98 4.83 -6.25
C VAL A 166 -12.49 4.56 -6.51
N MET A 167 -11.60 5.20 -5.76
CA MET A 167 -10.15 4.99 -5.87
C MET A 167 -9.78 3.53 -5.58
N GLY A 168 -10.38 2.91 -4.56
CA GLY A 168 -10.15 1.50 -4.22
C GLY A 168 -10.58 0.55 -5.34
N GLU A 169 -11.71 0.80 -6.00
CA GLU A 169 -12.19 0.02 -7.14
C GLU A 169 -11.26 0.14 -8.34
N LEU A 170 -10.82 1.36 -8.66
CA LEU A 170 -9.84 1.60 -9.73
C LEU A 170 -8.51 0.92 -9.45
N GLY A 171 -8.01 1.02 -8.21
CA GLY A 171 -6.75 0.38 -7.80
C GLY A 171 -6.82 -1.14 -7.87
N GLN A 172 -7.94 -1.75 -7.43
CA GLN A 172 -8.13 -3.20 -7.56
C GLN A 172 -8.17 -3.62 -9.03
N GLN A 173 -8.86 -2.85 -9.88
CA GLN A 173 -8.91 -3.15 -11.32
C GLN A 173 -7.51 -3.08 -11.96
N TYR A 174 -6.72 -2.06 -11.62
CA TYR A 174 -5.33 -1.94 -12.06
C TYR A 174 -4.51 -3.19 -11.69
N VAL A 175 -4.60 -3.66 -10.45
CA VAL A 175 -3.87 -4.88 -10.04
C VAL A 175 -4.32 -6.09 -10.84
N LYS A 176 -5.62 -6.26 -11.04
CA LYS A 176 -6.17 -7.37 -11.84
C LYS A 176 -5.71 -7.33 -13.30
N ASP A 177 -5.59 -6.15 -13.88
CA ASP A 177 -5.24 -6.00 -15.28
C ASP A 177 -3.72 -6.10 -15.52
N THR A 178 -2.91 -5.76 -14.51
CA THR A 178 -1.46 -5.62 -14.67
C THR A 178 -0.67 -6.79 -14.10
N PHE A 179 -1.06 -7.30 -12.91
CA PHE A 179 -0.24 -8.20 -12.11
C PHE A 179 -0.76 -9.65 -12.04
N ARG A 180 -1.75 -10.03 -12.84
CA ARG A 180 -2.14 -11.45 -12.94
C ARG A 180 -1.02 -12.26 -13.57
N TRP A 181 -0.77 -13.44 -13.04
CA TRP A 181 0.25 -14.34 -13.57
C TRP A 181 0.08 -14.63 -15.06
N GLU A 182 -1.16 -14.77 -15.55
CA GLU A 182 -1.45 -15.01 -16.96
C GLU A 182 -0.90 -13.88 -17.84
N LYS A 183 -1.06 -12.61 -17.41
CA LYS A 183 -0.52 -11.44 -18.12
C LYS A 183 1.01 -11.41 -18.14
N VAL A 184 1.64 -11.79 -17.03
CA VAL A 184 3.10 -11.86 -16.93
C VAL A 184 3.64 -12.96 -17.86
N VAL A 185 3.03 -14.14 -17.82
CA VAL A 185 3.40 -15.27 -18.69
C VAL A 185 3.21 -14.91 -20.16
N ASP A 186 2.10 -14.26 -20.54
CA ASP A 186 1.90 -13.81 -21.93
C ASP A 186 3.00 -12.85 -22.40
N LYS A 187 3.41 -11.90 -21.55
CA LYS A 187 4.54 -11.00 -21.82
C LYS A 187 5.85 -11.78 -21.99
N MET A 188 6.13 -12.75 -21.10
CA MET A 188 7.31 -13.60 -21.19
C MET A 188 7.33 -14.39 -22.50
N CYS A 189 6.23 -15.06 -22.83
CA CYS A 189 6.10 -15.83 -24.07
C CYS A 189 6.28 -14.95 -25.31
N SER A 190 5.69 -13.76 -25.31
CA SER A 190 5.84 -12.81 -26.43
C SER A 190 7.28 -12.32 -26.57
N ALA A 191 7.94 -12.00 -25.45
CA ALA A 191 9.34 -11.61 -25.43
C ALA A 191 10.24 -12.71 -26.01
N MET A 192 10.02 -13.96 -25.59
CA MET A 192 10.78 -15.13 -26.07
C MET A 192 10.57 -15.38 -27.58
N LYS A 193 9.33 -15.25 -28.09
CA LYS A 193 9.03 -15.42 -29.51
C LYS A 193 9.69 -14.34 -30.39
N ASN A 194 9.77 -13.12 -29.89
CA ASN A 194 10.33 -11.98 -30.62
C ASN A 194 11.86 -11.91 -30.50
N TYR A 195 12.48 -12.71 -29.65
CA TYR A 195 13.93 -12.78 -29.51
C TYR A 195 14.50 -13.56 -30.72
N LYS A 196 14.92 -12.83 -31.75
CA LYS A 196 15.71 -13.42 -32.85
C LYS A 196 17.14 -13.65 -32.37
N ARG A 197 17.60 -14.92 -32.43
CA ARG A 197 18.99 -15.31 -32.16
C ARG A 197 19.93 -14.68 -33.17
#